data_db7ad098053f995c4ffa7ac463e69ec6
#
_entry.id   db7ad098053f995c4ffa7ac463e69ec6
#
_cell.length_a   1.000
_cell.length_b   1.000
_cell.length_c   1.000
_cell.angle_alpha   90.00
_cell.angle_beta   90.00
_cell.angle_gamma   90.00
#
_symmetry.space_group_name_H-M   'P 1'
#
loop_
_entity.id
_entity.type
_entity.pdbx_description
1 polymer ?
#
loop_
_entity_poly.entity_id
_entity_poly.type
_entity_poly.pdbx_seq_one_letter_code
_entity_poly.pdbx_strand_id
1 'polypeptide(L)'
;MATARKKATAKKTATTRRKPTEKDPEGGLTAAGRRAFAKKEGAHLKPGVRGPADTPEKMKRKGSFLRRHFANPRGPMTDENGKPTRLALSAHAWGEPVPKTLAAAKRLADKGTKLLERYERAKKSTAKKSETKPKSSAPTKKRAAAKKTAR
;
A
#
# COMPACT_ATOMS: atom_id res chain seq x y z
N MET A 1 7.60 67.28 -0.65
CA MET A 1 8.53 66.15 -0.73
C MET A 1 7.76 64.88 -1.03
N ALA A 2 7.81 64.34 -2.23
CA ALA A 2 7.06 63.18 -2.68
C ALA A 2 7.95 61.94 -2.62
N THR A 3 7.61 60.97 -1.78
CA THR A 3 8.33 59.71 -1.66
C THR A 3 7.81 58.70 -2.68
N ALA A 4 8.59 58.40 -3.68
CA ALA A 4 8.29 57.40 -4.70
C ALA A 4 8.38 55.96 -4.13
N ARG A 5 7.24 55.25 -4.07
CA ARG A 5 7.18 53.81 -3.78
C ARG A 5 7.68 52.99 -4.95
N LYS A 6 8.86 52.38 -4.82
CA LYS A 6 9.36 51.36 -5.77
C LYS A 6 8.49 50.11 -5.74
N LYS A 7 7.78 49.81 -6.83
CA LYS A 7 7.08 48.54 -7.07
C LYS A 7 8.13 47.45 -7.31
N ALA A 8 8.24 46.52 -6.39
CA ALA A 8 9.04 45.30 -6.59
C ALA A 8 8.30 44.37 -7.54
N THR A 9 8.82 44.19 -8.74
CA THR A 9 8.34 43.19 -9.71
C THR A 9 8.86 41.83 -9.30
N ALA A 10 7.96 40.97 -8.77
CA ALA A 10 8.25 39.59 -8.47
C ALA A 10 8.58 38.82 -9.76
N LYS A 11 9.85 38.46 -9.94
CA LYS A 11 10.35 37.61 -11.01
C LYS A 11 9.75 36.20 -10.89
N LYS A 12 8.74 35.90 -11.71
CA LYS A 12 8.10 34.61 -11.80
C LYS A 12 9.10 33.63 -12.40
N THR A 13 9.82 32.88 -11.55
CA THR A 13 10.69 31.79 -11.98
C THR A 13 9.85 30.70 -12.65
N ALA A 14 9.99 30.57 -13.95
CA ALA A 14 9.40 29.51 -14.74
C ALA A 14 10.02 28.16 -14.28
N THR A 15 9.32 27.43 -13.40
CA THR A 15 9.69 26.08 -13.04
C THR A 15 9.49 25.20 -14.26
N THR A 16 10.59 24.88 -14.94
CA THR A 16 10.61 23.91 -16.04
C THR A 16 10.00 22.62 -15.53
N ARG A 17 8.79 22.27 -15.96
CA ARG A 17 8.09 21.04 -15.63
C ARG A 17 8.88 19.85 -16.19
N ARG A 18 9.83 19.34 -15.41
CA ARG A 18 10.48 18.06 -15.71
C ARG A 18 9.40 17.00 -15.78
N LYS A 19 9.43 16.16 -16.84
CA LYS A 19 8.53 15.00 -16.94
C LYS A 19 8.64 14.19 -15.65
N PRO A 20 7.52 13.87 -14.98
CA PRO A 20 7.59 13.12 -13.73
C PRO A 20 8.21 11.74 -14.03
N THR A 21 9.27 11.40 -13.29
CA THR A 21 9.95 10.12 -13.41
C THR A 21 8.98 8.97 -13.03
N GLU A 22 8.90 7.96 -13.86
CA GLU A 22 8.02 6.80 -13.62
C GLU A 22 8.56 5.88 -12.51
N LYS A 23 9.89 5.81 -12.38
CA LYS A 23 10.60 4.99 -11.39
C LYS A 23 11.11 5.87 -10.26
N ASP A 24 10.90 5.41 -9.02
CA ASP A 24 11.49 6.03 -7.85
C ASP A 24 12.97 5.61 -7.75
N PRO A 25 13.93 6.54 -7.62
CA PRO A 25 15.34 6.20 -7.45
C PRO A 25 15.60 5.37 -6.18
N GLU A 26 14.82 5.58 -5.12
CA GLU A 26 14.91 4.81 -3.88
C GLU A 26 14.21 3.45 -3.95
N GLY A 27 13.45 3.19 -5.01
CA GLY A 27 12.81 1.90 -5.25
C GLY A 27 11.30 1.98 -5.51
N GLY A 28 10.83 1.10 -6.37
CA GLY A 28 9.43 1.02 -6.74
C GLY A 28 9.02 1.98 -7.88
N LEU A 29 7.73 2.21 -8.00
CA LEU A 29 7.11 3.11 -8.97
C LEU A 29 6.58 4.37 -8.27
N THR A 30 6.80 5.52 -8.89
CA THR A 30 6.15 6.77 -8.49
C THR A 30 4.64 6.73 -8.78
N ALA A 31 3.90 7.72 -8.32
CA ALA A 31 2.48 7.85 -8.68
C ALA A 31 2.30 7.99 -10.21
N ALA A 32 3.20 8.70 -10.88
CA ALA A 32 3.21 8.83 -12.33
C ALA A 32 3.49 7.49 -13.01
N GLY A 33 4.47 6.73 -12.52
CA GLY A 33 4.79 5.40 -13.03
C GLY A 33 3.63 4.41 -12.89
N ARG A 34 2.91 4.42 -11.76
CA ARG A 34 1.72 3.57 -11.60
C ARG A 34 0.59 3.93 -12.56
N ARG A 35 0.39 5.23 -12.83
CA ARG A 35 -0.60 5.69 -13.84
C ARG A 35 -0.19 5.29 -15.25
N ALA A 36 1.09 5.42 -15.60
CA ALA A 36 1.60 5.00 -16.90
C ALA A 36 1.46 3.49 -17.09
N PHE A 37 1.74 2.71 -16.06
CA PHE A 37 1.55 1.26 -16.07
C PHE A 37 0.08 0.86 -16.24
N ALA A 38 -0.82 1.51 -15.49
CA ALA A 38 -2.26 1.29 -15.64
C ALA A 38 -2.77 1.60 -17.06
N LYS A 39 -2.23 2.67 -17.68
CA LYS A 39 -2.57 3.05 -19.06
C LYS A 39 -2.07 2.03 -20.09
N LYS A 40 -0.86 1.49 -19.89
CA LYS A 40 -0.22 0.54 -20.84
C LYS A 40 -0.78 -0.88 -20.71
N GLU A 41 -0.98 -1.35 -19.49
CA GLU A 41 -1.28 -2.75 -19.18
C GLU A 41 -2.65 -2.97 -18.52
N GLY A 42 -3.41 -1.91 -18.31
CA GLY A 42 -4.73 -1.97 -17.66
C GLY A 42 -4.70 -2.36 -16.18
N ALA A 43 -3.53 -2.62 -15.59
CA ALA A 43 -3.39 -3.10 -14.22
C ALA A 43 -3.25 -1.95 -13.20
N HIS A 44 -4.17 -1.87 -12.25
CA HIS A 44 -4.17 -0.85 -11.19
C HIS A 44 -3.24 -1.23 -10.03
N LEU A 45 -1.97 -0.86 -10.13
CA LEU A 45 -0.97 -1.12 -9.09
C LEU A 45 -1.16 -0.21 -7.88
N LYS A 46 -1.38 -0.81 -6.71
CA LYS A 46 -1.40 -0.11 -5.43
C LYS A 46 0.03 0.16 -4.94
N PRO A 47 0.31 1.26 -4.22
CA PRO A 47 1.62 1.51 -3.62
C PRO A 47 1.97 0.43 -2.59
N GLY A 48 3.27 0.23 -2.34
CA GLY A 48 3.75 -0.65 -1.28
C GLY A 48 3.29 -0.21 0.11
N VAL A 49 3.25 -1.13 1.06
CA VAL A 49 2.92 -0.85 2.46
C VAL A 49 4.19 -0.42 3.18
N ARG A 50 4.43 0.89 3.30
CA ARG A 50 5.64 1.46 3.94
C ARG A 50 5.60 1.45 5.46
N GLY A 51 4.42 1.47 6.06
CA GLY A 51 4.24 1.48 7.51
C GLY A 51 4.07 0.08 8.14
N PRO A 52 3.68 0.05 9.42
CA PRO A 52 3.33 -1.19 10.10
C PRO A 52 2.15 -1.86 9.39
N ALA A 53 2.19 -3.20 9.33
CA ALA A 53 1.13 -3.99 8.72
C ALA A 53 0.10 -4.38 9.79
N ASP A 54 -0.73 -3.42 10.22
CA ASP A 54 -1.68 -3.58 11.33
C ASP A 54 -2.99 -4.24 10.90
N THR A 55 -3.37 -4.09 9.63
CA THR A 55 -4.60 -4.67 9.10
C THR A 55 -4.32 -5.98 8.37
N PRO A 56 -5.27 -6.94 8.36
CA PRO A 56 -5.12 -8.21 7.66
C PRO A 56 -4.75 -8.03 6.17
N GLU A 57 -5.33 -7.03 5.50
CA GLU A 57 -5.01 -6.74 4.10
C GLU A 57 -3.55 -6.30 3.94
N LYS A 58 -3.06 -5.39 4.81
CA LYS A 58 -1.66 -4.95 4.79
C LYS A 58 -0.70 -6.10 5.10
N MET A 59 -1.03 -6.96 6.09
CA MET A 59 -0.25 -8.15 6.43
C MET A 59 -0.13 -9.09 5.23
N LYS A 60 -1.25 -9.41 4.58
CA LYS A 60 -1.28 -10.26 3.38
C LYS A 60 -0.45 -9.66 2.25
N ARG A 61 -0.66 -8.38 1.92
CA ARG A 61 0.04 -7.72 0.81
C ARG A 61 1.55 -7.64 1.05
N LYS A 62 1.98 -7.13 2.22
CA LYS A 62 3.39 -7.01 2.57
C LYS A 62 4.06 -8.37 2.72
N GLY A 63 3.42 -9.29 3.43
CA GLY A 63 3.91 -10.66 3.62
C GLY A 63 4.09 -11.42 2.31
N SER A 64 3.09 -11.39 1.43
CA SER A 64 3.18 -12.03 0.11
C SER A 64 4.29 -11.45 -0.77
N PHE A 65 4.48 -10.13 -0.74
CA PHE A 65 5.55 -9.48 -1.48
C PHE A 65 6.93 -9.91 -0.97
N LEU A 66 7.18 -9.76 0.33
CA LEU A 66 8.48 -10.08 0.94
C LEU A 66 8.86 -11.55 0.72
N ARG A 67 7.93 -12.47 0.99
CA ARG A 67 8.17 -13.90 0.78
C ARG A 67 8.48 -14.22 -0.67
N ARG A 68 7.69 -13.73 -1.62
CA ARG A 68 7.86 -14.05 -3.05
C ARG A 68 9.15 -13.51 -3.65
N HIS A 69 9.57 -12.30 -3.24
CA HIS A 69 10.73 -11.65 -3.85
C HIS A 69 12.05 -11.96 -3.17
N PHE A 70 12.04 -12.29 -1.87
CA PHE A 70 13.26 -12.44 -1.08
C PHE A 70 13.52 -13.86 -0.54
N ALA A 71 12.59 -14.81 -0.66
CA ALA A 71 12.85 -16.21 -0.30
C ALA A 71 13.86 -16.84 -1.24
N ASN A 72 13.64 -16.67 -2.55
CA ASN A 72 14.55 -17.14 -3.60
C ASN A 72 14.81 -15.98 -4.56
N PRO A 73 15.71 -15.06 -4.23
CA PRO A 73 15.99 -13.90 -5.07
C PRO A 73 16.64 -14.33 -6.38
N ARG A 74 16.12 -13.84 -7.51
CA ARG A 74 16.58 -14.20 -8.85
C ARG A 74 17.84 -13.44 -9.30
N GLY A 75 18.56 -12.79 -8.39
CA GLY A 75 19.75 -12.04 -8.71
C GLY A 75 20.44 -11.51 -7.47
N PRO A 76 21.62 -10.90 -7.62
CA PRO A 76 22.36 -10.32 -6.53
C PRO A 76 21.61 -9.15 -5.90
N MET A 77 21.90 -8.84 -4.63
CA MET A 77 21.35 -7.69 -3.92
C MET A 77 22.10 -6.39 -4.27
N THR A 78 23.37 -6.51 -4.65
CA THR A 78 24.24 -5.40 -5.07
C THR A 78 24.82 -5.70 -6.46
N ASP A 79 25.05 -4.64 -7.23
CA ASP A 79 25.76 -4.73 -8.52
C ASP A 79 27.29 -4.79 -8.30
N GLU A 80 28.04 -4.86 -9.38
CA GLU A 80 29.52 -4.91 -9.38
C GLU A 80 30.14 -3.66 -8.74
N ASN A 81 29.43 -2.55 -8.72
CA ASN A 81 29.86 -1.28 -8.11
C ASN A 81 29.41 -1.14 -6.64
N GLY A 82 28.88 -2.19 -6.02
CA GLY A 82 28.38 -2.18 -4.66
C GLY A 82 27.06 -1.40 -4.47
N LYS A 83 26.41 -0.95 -5.55
CA LYS A 83 25.12 -0.27 -5.49
C LYS A 83 23.99 -1.29 -5.39
N PRO A 84 22.91 -0.96 -4.66
CA PRO A 84 21.77 -1.85 -4.53
C PRO A 84 21.06 -2.05 -5.88
N THR A 85 20.77 -3.31 -6.22
CA THR A 85 20.01 -3.66 -7.43
C THR A 85 18.56 -3.22 -7.32
N ARG A 86 17.83 -3.21 -8.45
CA ARG A 86 16.37 -2.93 -8.45
C ARG A 86 15.58 -3.89 -7.56
N LEU A 87 16.03 -5.14 -7.45
CA LEU A 87 15.42 -6.11 -6.55
C LEU A 87 15.62 -5.69 -5.09
N ALA A 88 16.83 -5.32 -4.70
CA ALA A 88 17.12 -4.85 -3.35
C ALA A 88 16.36 -3.54 -3.02
N LEU A 89 16.33 -2.58 -3.96
CA LEU A 89 15.59 -1.32 -3.81
C LEU A 89 14.07 -1.53 -3.70
N SER A 90 13.54 -2.64 -4.20
CA SER A 90 12.11 -2.92 -4.05
C SER A 90 11.67 -3.09 -2.59
N ALA A 91 12.59 -3.50 -1.68
CA ALA A 91 12.31 -3.57 -0.24
C ALA A 91 11.94 -2.19 0.33
N HIS A 92 12.66 -1.14 -0.08
CA HIS A 92 12.40 0.23 0.38
C HIS A 92 10.99 0.70 0.02
N ALA A 93 10.49 0.35 -1.17
CA ALA A 93 9.12 0.66 -1.58
C ALA A 93 8.05 0.06 -0.64
N TRP A 94 8.41 -0.95 0.15
CA TRP A 94 7.55 -1.60 1.14
C TRP A 94 7.92 -1.25 2.59
N GLY A 95 8.77 -0.22 2.76
CA GLY A 95 9.19 0.27 4.09
C GLY A 95 10.09 -0.70 4.85
N GLU A 96 10.88 -1.47 4.12
CA GLU A 96 11.88 -2.37 4.68
C GLU A 96 13.29 -1.88 4.30
N PRO A 97 14.30 -2.16 5.14
CA PRO A 97 15.67 -1.82 4.81
C PRO A 97 16.12 -2.55 3.53
N VAL A 98 16.93 -1.86 2.73
CA VAL A 98 17.47 -2.43 1.49
C VAL A 98 18.47 -3.53 1.83
N PRO A 99 18.22 -4.79 1.45
CA PRO A 99 19.15 -5.88 1.75
C PRO A 99 20.41 -5.78 0.90
N LYS A 100 21.56 -5.84 1.53
CA LYS A 100 22.86 -5.84 0.85
C LYS A 100 23.38 -7.26 0.57
N THR A 101 22.87 -8.26 1.28
CA THR A 101 23.29 -9.65 1.20
C THR A 101 22.09 -10.58 1.02
N LEU A 102 22.35 -11.80 0.52
CA LEU A 102 21.32 -12.83 0.43
C LEU A 102 20.77 -13.24 1.81
N ALA A 103 21.63 -13.23 2.84
CA ALA A 103 21.19 -13.50 4.20
C ALA A 103 20.20 -12.43 4.72
N ALA A 104 20.45 -11.15 4.41
CA ALA A 104 19.52 -10.07 4.73
C ALA A 104 18.19 -10.22 3.96
N ALA A 105 18.25 -10.61 2.69
CA ALA A 105 17.06 -10.89 1.88
C ALA A 105 16.22 -12.03 2.48
N LYS A 106 16.84 -13.13 2.90
CA LYS A 106 16.14 -14.25 3.57
C LYS A 106 15.45 -13.80 4.86
N ARG A 107 16.08 -12.95 5.67
CA ARG A 107 15.42 -12.38 6.88
C ARG A 107 14.16 -11.58 6.52
N LEU A 108 14.14 -10.86 5.41
CA LEU A 108 12.94 -10.18 4.91
C LEU A 108 11.87 -11.19 4.48
N ALA A 109 12.26 -12.29 3.85
CA ALA A 109 11.32 -13.36 3.50
C ALA A 109 10.70 -14.02 4.74
N ASP A 110 11.50 -14.29 5.78
CA ASP A 110 11.01 -14.82 7.07
C ASP A 110 10.03 -13.86 7.74
N LYS A 111 10.33 -12.55 7.72
CA LYS A 111 9.40 -11.52 8.15
C LYS A 111 8.10 -11.57 7.36
N GLY A 112 8.19 -11.78 6.05
CA GLY A 112 7.03 -11.96 5.17
C GLY A 112 6.19 -13.19 5.58
N THR A 113 6.82 -14.31 5.87
CA THR A 113 6.15 -15.54 6.34
C THR A 113 5.42 -15.30 7.65
N LYS A 114 6.08 -14.67 8.65
CA LYS A 114 5.45 -14.30 9.93
C LYS A 114 4.23 -13.38 9.76
N LEU A 115 4.26 -12.44 8.80
CA LEU A 115 3.12 -11.58 8.49
C LEU A 115 1.95 -12.38 7.90
N LEU A 116 2.22 -13.36 7.06
CA LEU A 116 1.20 -14.24 6.50
C LEU A 116 0.57 -15.13 7.58
N GLU A 117 1.36 -15.69 8.48
CA GLU A 117 0.84 -16.46 9.63
C GLU A 117 -0.06 -15.61 10.53
N ARG A 118 0.34 -14.35 10.82
CA ARG A 118 -0.51 -13.40 11.57
C ARG A 118 -1.81 -13.10 10.82
N TYR A 119 -1.75 -12.94 9.50
CA TYR A 119 -2.93 -12.76 8.67
C TYR A 119 -3.88 -13.95 8.77
N GLU A 120 -3.37 -15.18 8.65
CA GLU A 120 -4.21 -16.39 8.76
C GLU A 120 -4.86 -16.54 10.15
N ARG A 121 -4.13 -16.22 11.23
CA ARG A 121 -4.70 -16.19 12.58
C ARG A 121 -5.81 -15.13 12.70
N ALA A 122 -5.58 -13.92 12.19
CA ALA A 122 -6.59 -12.87 12.21
C ALA A 122 -7.83 -13.24 11.40
N LYS A 123 -7.66 -13.89 10.25
CA LYS A 123 -8.76 -14.39 9.41
C LYS A 123 -9.59 -15.45 10.14
N LYS A 124 -8.93 -16.40 10.81
CA LYS A 124 -9.63 -17.44 11.60
C LYS A 124 -10.41 -16.85 12.76
N SER A 125 -9.87 -15.85 13.46
CA SER A 125 -10.57 -15.19 14.59
C SER A 125 -11.80 -14.40 14.14
N THR A 126 -11.74 -13.75 12.99
CA THR A 126 -12.90 -13.02 12.42
C THR A 126 -13.99 -13.98 11.94
N ALA A 127 -13.63 -15.12 11.34
CA ALA A 127 -14.57 -16.14 10.92
C ALA A 127 -15.31 -16.73 12.14
N LYS A 128 -14.60 -17.09 13.21
CA LYS A 128 -15.21 -17.62 14.45
C LYS A 128 -16.15 -16.60 15.11
N LYS A 129 -15.82 -15.29 15.04
CA LYS A 129 -16.67 -14.22 15.61
C LYS A 129 -17.96 -14.00 14.79
N SER A 130 -17.96 -14.31 13.50
CA SER A 130 -19.17 -14.20 12.66
C SER A 130 -20.16 -15.35 12.89
N GLU A 131 -19.67 -16.54 13.24
CA GLU A 131 -20.54 -17.69 13.54
C GLU A 131 -21.24 -17.58 14.91
N THR A 132 -20.65 -16.85 15.87
CA THR A 132 -21.22 -16.70 17.22
C THR A 132 -22.19 -15.52 17.38
N LYS A 133 -22.50 -14.76 16.30
CA LYS A 133 -23.49 -13.70 16.39
C LYS A 133 -24.88 -14.30 16.23
N PRO A 134 -25.72 -14.38 17.30
CA PRO A 134 -27.09 -14.88 17.17
C PRO A 134 -27.86 -14.02 16.18
N LYS A 135 -28.56 -14.66 15.26
CA LYS A 135 -29.46 -14.08 14.30
C LYS A 135 -30.57 -13.38 15.11
N SER A 136 -30.42 -12.07 15.37
CA SER A 136 -31.43 -11.32 16.10
C SER A 136 -32.70 -11.29 15.26
N SER A 137 -33.78 -11.78 15.88
CA SER A 137 -35.14 -11.87 15.41
C SER A 137 -35.60 -10.61 14.67
N ALA A 138 -36.25 -10.83 13.52
CA ALA A 138 -36.94 -9.83 12.76
C ALA A 138 -38.02 -9.13 13.60
N PRO A 139 -38.26 -7.80 13.43
CA PRO A 139 -39.35 -7.12 14.12
C PRO A 139 -40.68 -7.56 13.52
N THR A 140 -41.51 -8.15 14.39
CA THR A 140 -42.90 -8.53 14.08
C THR A 140 -43.70 -7.25 13.76
N LYS A 141 -44.12 -7.14 12.51
CA LYS A 141 -44.96 -6.07 12.00
C LYS A 141 -46.35 -6.17 12.65
N LYS A 142 -46.67 -5.41 13.68
CA LYS A 142 -48.01 -5.28 14.22
C LYS A 142 -48.95 -4.73 13.17
N ARG A 143 -49.89 -5.57 12.73
CA ARG A 143 -50.99 -5.25 11.82
C ARG A 143 -52.03 -4.48 12.65
N ALA A 144 -52.16 -3.18 12.42
CA ALA A 144 -53.27 -2.40 12.99
C ALA A 144 -54.58 -2.74 12.27
N ALA A 145 -55.54 -3.25 13.01
CA ALA A 145 -56.89 -3.49 12.54
C ALA A 145 -57.64 -2.18 12.38
N ALA A 146 -58.09 -1.90 11.18
CA ALA A 146 -59.03 -0.79 10.89
C ALA A 146 -60.40 -1.15 11.41
N LYS A 147 -60.90 -0.39 12.36
CA LYS A 147 -62.30 -0.47 12.87
C LYS A 147 -63.17 0.40 11.98
N LYS A 148 -64.04 -0.26 11.17
CA LYS A 148 -65.11 0.33 10.37
C LYS A 148 -66.27 0.68 11.30
N THR A 149 -66.65 1.95 11.44
CA THR A 149 -67.94 2.32 11.96
C THR A 149 -68.72 3.12 10.91
N ALA A 150 -69.88 2.55 10.57
CA ALA A 150 -70.90 3.15 9.77
C ALA A 150 -71.76 4.11 10.63
N ARG A 151 -72.10 5.26 10.08
CA ARG A 151 -73.45 5.82 10.01
C ARG A 151 -73.42 7.15 9.30
#